data_41053e28f46138eca4d6891dcd53afdc
#
_entry.id   41053e28f46138eca4d6891dcd53afdc
#
_cell.length_a   1.000
_cell.length_b   1.000
_cell.length_c   1.000
_cell.angle_alpha   90.00
_cell.angle_beta   90.00
_cell.angle_gamma   90.00
#
_symmetry.space_group_name_H-M   'P 1'
#
loop_
_entity.id
_entity.type
_entity.pdbx_description
1 polymer ?
#
loop_
_entity_poly.entity_id
_entity_poly.type
_entity_poly.pdbx_seq_one_letter_code
_entity_poly.pdbx_strand_id
1 'polypeptide(L)'
;MKIFKKCTCCDFPWASRIEFLQDGNTKLVGYQANFCQLELGYFLFNHLTCQSTIAIPAGLFKDMYDGPLFSQRLTGTEVCEGFCEDMDAIEPCDAQCECAYVREIMQIIRKWPKEAHQLADIVQGKPYEIPCLSNIESRDFKIT
;
A
#
# COMPACT_ATOMS: atom_id res chain seq x y z
N MET A 1 18.54 9.64 12.15
CA MET A 1 17.41 10.07 11.58
C MET A 1 16.45 8.99 11.35
N LYS A 2 15.18 9.20 11.52
CA LYS A 2 14.23 8.24 11.36
C LYS A 2 13.71 8.18 9.99
N ILE A 3 13.56 7.05 9.42
CA ILE A 3 13.00 6.92 8.10
C ILE A 3 11.70 6.21 8.23
N PHE A 4 10.65 6.68 7.59
CA PHE A 4 9.34 6.05 7.63
C PHE A 4 9.43 4.67 7.00
N LYS A 5 10.04 4.56 5.84
CA LYS A 5 10.15 3.28 5.16
C LYS A 5 11.29 3.34 4.16
N LYS A 6 11.90 2.20 3.90
CA LYS A 6 12.95 2.13 2.92
C LYS A 6 12.62 0.96 2.03
N CYS A 7 12.73 1.10 0.75
CA CYS A 7 12.40 0.04 -0.18
C CYS A 7 13.37 -1.10 0.03
N THR A 8 12.86 -2.30 0.27
CA THR A 8 13.73 -3.42 0.54
C THR A 8 14.44 -3.91 -0.70
N CYS A 9 14.03 -3.43 -1.85
CA CYS A 9 14.64 -3.86 -3.09
C CYS A 9 15.70 -2.88 -3.58
N CYS A 10 15.37 -1.63 -3.70
CA CYS A 10 16.32 -0.64 -4.24
C CYS A 10 16.86 0.32 -3.22
N ASP A 11 16.51 0.13 -1.95
CA ASP A 11 16.98 0.97 -0.85
C ASP A 11 16.52 2.43 -0.88
N PHE A 12 15.57 2.79 -1.71
CA PHE A 12 15.09 4.17 -1.75
C PHE A 12 14.43 4.48 -0.43
N PRO A 13 14.80 5.56 0.24
CA PRO A 13 14.23 5.90 1.55
C PRO A 13 13.13 6.93 1.46
N TRP A 14 12.10 6.81 2.28
CA TRP A 14 11.08 7.84 2.42
C TRP A 14 11.18 8.30 3.87
N ALA A 15 11.53 9.55 4.06
CA ALA A 15 11.75 10.07 5.41
C ALA A 15 10.47 10.13 6.21
N SER A 16 9.32 10.36 5.57
CA SER A 16 8.07 10.46 6.28
C SER A 16 6.96 9.78 5.53
N ARG A 17 5.85 9.56 6.22
CA ARG A 17 4.68 8.97 5.59
C ARG A 17 4.18 9.84 4.44
N ILE A 18 4.22 11.15 4.64
CA ILE A 18 3.75 12.07 3.61
C ILE A 18 4.60 11.93 2.36
N GLU A 19 5.92 11.82 2.52
CA GLU A 19 6.78 11.66 1.37
C GLU A 19 6.46 10.36 0.65
N PHE A 20 6.14 9.32 1.38
CA PHE A 20 5.81 8.04 0.78
C PHE A 20 4.51 8.16 -0.02
N LEU A 21 3.50 8.78 0.58
CA LEU A 21 2.20 8.90 -0.07
C LEU A 21 2.22 9.85 -1.27
N GLN A 22 3.06 10.86 -1.24
CA GLN A 22 3.13 11.81 -2.32
C GLN A 22 4.00 11.34 -3.48
N ASP A 23 4.80 10.31 -3.27
CA ASP A 23 5.71 9.86 -4.29
C ASP A 23 4.91 9.25 -5.45
N GLY A 24 5.05 9.79 -6.62
CA GLY A 24 4.34 9.30 -7.79
C GLY A 24 4.74 7.90 -8.19
N ASN A 25 5.83 7.36 -7.60
CA ASN A 25 6.27 6.04 -7.89
C ASN A 25 5.74 4.99 -6.91
N THR A 26 4.91 5.37 -5.97
CA THR A 26 4.29 4.39 -5.09
C THR A 26 2.81 4.30 -5.44
N LYS A 27 2.28 3.09 -5.52
CA LYS A 27 0.90 2.93 -5.89
C LYS A 27 0.30 1.81 -5.08
N LEU A 28 -0.81 2.08 -4.38
CA LEU A 28 -1.50 1.06 -3.59
C LEU A 28 -2.11 0.05 -4.55
N VAL A 29 -1.79 -1.22 -4.38
CA VAL A 29 -2.28 -2.25 -5.24
C VAL A 29 -2.96 -3.39 -4.51
N GLY A 30 -2.98 -3.39 -3.21
CA GLY A 30 -3.63 -4.49 -2.52
C GLY A 30 -3.64 -4.34 -1.01
N TYR A 31 -4.26 -5.28 -0.36
CA TYR A 31 -4.37 -5.29 1.08
C TYR A 31 -4.42 -6.73 1.54
N GLN A 32 -3.54 -7.10 2.45
CA GLN A 32 -3.54 -8.43 3.01
C GLN A 32 -4.07 -8.30 4.43
N ALA A 33 -5.30 -8.75 4.66
CA ALA A 33 -5.94 -8.58 5.96
C ALA A 33 -5.35 -9.51 7.01
N ASN A 34 -5.33 -9.02 8.24
CA ASN A 34 -5.00 -9.86 9.39
C ASN A 34 -6.28 -9.83 10.19
N PHE A 35 -7.10 -10.89 10.12
CA PHE A 35 -8.39 -10.87 10.78
C PHE A 35 -8.32 -11.01 12.29
N CYS A 36 -7.14 -11.33 12.83
CA CYS A 36 -7.00 -11.38 14.28
C CYS A 36 -6.74 -9.98 14.82
N GLN A 37 -5.94 -9.19 14.10
CA GLN A 37 -5.69 -7.83 14.48
C GLN A 37 -5.59 -7.03 13.21
N LEU A 38 -6.62 -6.31 12.86
CA LEU A 38 -6.68 -5.61 11.58
C LEU A 38 -5.53 -4.65 11.34
N GLU A 39 -5.01 -4.04 12.40
CA GLU A 39 -3.91 -3.10 12.23
C GLU A 39 -2.61 -3.78 11.82
N LEU A 40 -2.54 -5.09 11.98
CA LEU A 40 -1.34 -5.81 11.59
C LEU A 40 -1.44 -6.38 10.18
N GLY A 41 -2.54 -6.11 9.48
CA GLY A 41 -2.61 -6.43 8.07
C GLY A 41 -1.70 -5.50 7.30
N TYR A 42 -1.47 -5.76 6.03
CA TYR A 42 -0.56 -4.95 5.24
C TYR A 42 -1.22 -4.30 4.04
N PHE A 43 -0.94 -3.03 3.85
CA PHE A 43 -1.28 -2.40 2.58
C PHE A 43 -0.12 -2.69 1.66
N LEU A 44 -0.39 -3.05 0.44
CA LEU A 44 0.63 -3.43 -0.51
C LEU A 44 0.77 -2.32 -1.57
N PHE A 45 1.99 -1.86 -1.75
CA PHE A 45 2.25 -0.80 -2.69
C PHE A 45 3.28 -1.26 -3.71
N ASN A 46 3.11 -0.89 -4.95
CA ASN A 46 4.14 -1.16 -5.91
C ASN A 46 5.06 0.05 -5.95
N HIS A 47 6.35 -0.20 -5.99
CA HIS A 47 7.34 0.88 -6.14
C HIS A 47 7.72 0.83 -7.61
N LEU A 48 7.19 1.74 -8.38
CA LEU A 48 7.34 1.67 -9.82
C LEU A 48 8.77 1.78 -10.30
N THR A 49 9.60 2.45 -9.53
CA THR A 49 11.00 2.62 -9.91
C THR A 49 11.72 1.29 -10.04
N CYS A 50 11.52 0.39 -9.10
CA CYS A 50 12.21 -0.89 -9.13
C CYS A 50 11.25 -2.07 -9.33
N GLN A 51 9.99 -1.77 -9.53
CA GLN A 51 8.99 -2.79 -9.79
C GLN A 51 8.85 -3.84 -8.70
N SER A 52 9.06 -3.43 -7.46
CA SER A 52 8.88 -4.34 -6.34
C SER A 52 7.61 -3.96 -5.58
N THR A 53 7.18 -4.83 -4.68
CA THR A 53 6.01 -4.57 -3.86
C THR A 53 6.47 -4.35 -2.44
N ILE A 54 5.95 -3.32 -1.79
CA ILE A 54 6.30 -2.97 -0.44
C ILE A 54 5.09 -3.16 0.44
N ALA A 55 5.25 -3.83 1.57
CA ALA A 55 4.15 -4.05 2.50
C ALA A 55 4.33 -3.13 3.69
N ILE A 56 3.30 -2.37 4.05
CA ILE A 56 3.35 -1.49 5.19
C ILE A 56 2.16 -1.77 6.08
N PRO A 57 2.36 -1.95 7.39
CA PRO A 57 1.25 -2.29 8.28
C PRO A 57 0.13 -1.25 8.22
N ALA A 58 -1.09 -1.72 8.11
CA ALA A 58 -2.24 -0.82 8.00
C ALA A 58 -2.36 0.10 9.20
N GLY A 59 -1.94 -0.36 10.37
CA GLY A 59 -2.04 0.47 11.57
C GLY A 59 -1.23 1.75 11.50
N LEU A 60 -0.22 1.81 10.62
CA LEU A 60 0.56 3.02 10.51
C LEU A 60 -0.21 4.14 9.80
N PHE A 61 -1.38 3.82 9.26
CA PHE A 61 -2.20 4.83 8.60
C PHE A 61 -3.51 5.07 9.33
N LYS A 62 -3.73 4.42 10.48
CA LYS A 62 -5.02 4.50 11.14
C LYS A 62 -5.40 5.92 11.55
N ASP A 63 -4.42 6.72 11.94
CA ASP A 63 -4.71 8.08 12.37
C ASP A 63 -5.20 8.97 11.23
N MET A 64 -5.14 8.49 10.00
CA MET A 64 -5.64 9.28 8.88
C MET A 64 -7.16 9.13 8.75
N TYR A 65 -7.74 8.19 9.50
CA TYR A 65 -9.18 7.95 9.41
C TYR A 65 -9.88 8.54 10.61
N ASP A 66 -10.92 9.31 10.38
CA ASP A 66 -11.68 9.86 11.49
C ASP A 66 -13.16 9.53 11.38
N GLY A 67 -13.52 8.55 10.62
CA GLY A 67 -14.91 8.16 10.49
C GLY A 67 -15.33 7.15 11.54
N PRO A 68 -16.48 6.54 11.36
CA PRO A 68 -16.99 5.63 12.36
C PRO A 68 -16.23 4.31 12.40
N LEU A 69 -16.12 3.74 13.59
CA LEU A 69 -15.48 2.45 13.74
C LEU A 69 -16.55 1.49 14.21
N PHE A 70 -16.74 0.41 13.48
CA PHE A 70 -17.75 -0.57 13.84
C PHE A 70 -17.09 -1.72 14.59
N SER A 71 -17.81 -2.33 15.50
CA SER A 71 -17.23 -3.35 16.35
C SER A 71 -17.58 -4.76 15.95
N GLN A 72 -18.42 -4.93 14.96
CA GLN A 72 -18.84 -6.26 14.58
C GLN A 72 -18.20 -6.70 13.29
N ARG A 73 -17.62 -7.89 13.27
CA ARG A 73 -17.04 -8.41 12.07
C ARG A 73 -18.12 -9.07 11.22
N LEU A 74 -18.31 -8.59 10.01
CA LEU A 74 -19.31 -9.15 9.13
C LEU A 74 -18.74 -10.00 8.01
N THR A 75 -17.43 -10.26 8.05
CA THR A 75 -16.76 -11.04 7.02
C THR A 75 -17.45 -12.38 6.87
N GLY A 76 -17.75 -12.76 5.67
CA GLY A 76 -18.39 -14.03 5.42
C GLY A 76 -19.90 -14.02 5.49
N THR A 77 -20.50 -12.91 5.90
CA THR A 77 -21.96 -12.85 5.96
C THR A 77 -22.50 -12.35 4.64
N GLU A 78 -23.83 -12.34 4.51
CA GLU A 78 -24.44 -11.89 3.29
C GLU A 78 -24.13 -10.45 2.93
N VAL A 79 -23.89 -9.60 3.89
CA VAL A 79 -23.60 -8.21 3.58
C VAL A 79 -22.13 -7.98 3.28
N CYS A 80 -21.28 -8.99 3.42
CA CYS A 80 -19.88 -8.83 3.18
C CYS A 80 -19.60 -9.12 1.71
N GLU A 81 -19.01 -8.16 1.02
CA GLU A 81 -18.72 -8.37 -0.38
C GLU A 81 -17.45 -9.16 -0.62
N GLY A 82 -16.73 -9.53 0.42
CA GLY A 82 -15.55 -10.36 0.26
C GLY A 82 -14.28 -9.63 -0.12
N PHE A 83 -14.34 -8.30 -0.18
CA PHE A 83 -13.15 -7.55 -0.57
C PHE A 83 -11.97 -7.80 0.37
N CYS A 84 -12.21 -7.92 1.66
CA CYS A 84 -11.11 -8.08 2.59
C CYS A 84 -10.46 -9.46 2.50
N GLU A 85 -11.12 -10.39 1.82
CA GLU A 85 -10.56 -11.70 1.65
C GLU A 85 -9.82 -11.81 0.30
N ASP A 86 -9.82 -10.74 -0.47
CA ASP A 86 -9.19 -10.75 -1.77
C ASP A 86 -8.05 -9.73 -1.71
N MET A 87 -6.82 -10.19 -1.73
CA MET A 87 -5.67 -9.33 -1.58
C MET A 87 -5.57 -8.26 -2.66
N ASP A 88 -6.11 -8.51 -3.83
CA ASP A 88 -6.03 -7.55 -4.90
C ASP A 88 -7.18 -6.55 -4.92
N ALA A 89 -8.16 -6.70 -4.04
CA ALA A 89 -9.31 -5.80 -4.04
C ALA A 89 -8.98 -4.54 -3.25
N ILE A 90 -9.08 -3.40 -3.87
CA ILE A 90 -8.83 -2.15 -3.18
C ILE A 90 -10.05 -1.25 -3.19
N GLU A 91 -11.21 -1.80 -3.51
CA GLU A 91 -12.46 -1.06 -3.54
C GLU A 91 -12.99 -0.71 -2.15
N PRO A 92 -13.81 0.31 -2.03
CA PRO A 92 -14.41 0.64 -0.74
C PRO A 92 -15.48 -0.39 -0.40
N CYS A 93 -15.83 -0.49 0.88
CA CYS A 93 -16.84 -1.42 1.32
C CYS A 93 -17.89 -0.66 2.10
N ASP A 94 -19.16 -0.84 1.74
CA ASP A 94 -20.24 -0.13 2.42
C ASP A 94 -20.76 -0.85 3.65
N ALA A 95 -20.31 -2.03 3.94
CA ALA A 95 -20.82 -2.77 5.10
C ALA A 95 -20.36 -2.10 6.39
N GLN A 96 -21.21 -2.14 7.40
CA GLN A 96 -20.86 -1.54 8.68
C GLN A 96 -20.07 -2.58 9.47
N CYS A 97 -18.95 -2.98 8.96
CA CYS A 97 -18.15 -4.04 9.51
C CYS A 97 -16.90 -3.49 10.19
N GLU A 98 -16.38 -4.24 11.13
CA GLU A 98 -15.17 -3.87 11.81
C GLU A 98 -14.04 -3.59 10.80
N CYS A 99 -14.05 -4.23 9.64
CA CYS A 99 -13.03 -4.04 8.64
C CYS A 99 -13.24 -2.79 7.78
N ALA A 100 -14.39 -2.16 7.89
CA ALA A 100 -14.71 -1.06 6.97
C ALA A 100 -13.74 0.10 7.04
N TYR A 101 -13.22 0.41 8.21
CA TYR A 101 -12.34 1.56 8.32
C TYR A 101 -11.05 1.35 7.51
N VAL A 102 -10.59 0.10 7.40
CA VAL A 102 -9.38 -0.17 6.66
C VAL A 102 -9.63 0.10 5.18
N ARG A 103 -10.82 -0.27 4.70
CA ARG A 103 -11.16 -0.04 3.30
C ARG A 103 -11.25 1.46 3.02
N GLU A 104 -11.69 2.25 4.01
CA GLU A 104 -11.78 3.68 3.82
C GLU A 104 -10.37 4.32 3.84
N ILE A 105 -9.48 3.80 4.65
CA ILE A 105 -8.11 4.30 4.65
C ILE A 105 -7.50 4.06 3.27
N MET A 106 -7.81 2.93 2.62
CA MET A 106 -7.29 2.67 1.31
C MET A 106 -7.78 3.73 0.32
N GLN A 107 -9.02 4.22 0.49
CA GLN A 107 -9.53 5.23 -0.42
C GLN A 107 -8.79 6.57 -0.19
N ILE A 108 -8.46 6.88 1.06
CA ILE A 108 -7.72 8.09 1.36
C ILE A 108 -6.34 7.99 0.70
N ILE A 109 -5.69 6.82 0.78
CA ILE A 109 -4.39 6.64 0.18
C ILE A 109 -4.49 6.74 -1.33
N ARG A 110 -5.49 6.14 -1.94
CA ARG A 110 -5.64 6.14 -3.38
C ARG A 110 -5.85 7.54 -3.93
N LYS A 111 -6.50 8.40 -3.15
CA LYS A 111 -6.78 9.75 -3.60
C LYS A 111 -5.72 10.76 -3.18
N TRP A 112 -4.68 10.32 -2.50
CA TRP A 112 -3.65 11.24 -2.01
C TRP A 112 -2.92 11.87 -3.19
N PRO A 113 -2.73 13.18 -3.19
CA PRO A 113 -2.10 13.83 -4.32
C PRO A 113 -0.67 13.38 -4.52
N LYS A 114 -0.27 13.17 -5.74
CA LYS A 114 1.06 12.73 -6.05
C LYS A 114 1.90 13.90 -6.60
N GLU A 115 3.20 13.81 -6.40
CA GLU A 115 4.09 14.84 -6.87
C GLU A 115 4.34 14.68 -8.34
N ALA A 116 4.05 15.67 -9.09
CA ALA A 116 4.21 15.61 -10.52
C ALA A 116 5.64 15.48 -10.97
N HIS A 117 6.56 16.08 -10.24
CA HIS A 117 7.93 16.02 -10.70
C HIS A 117 8.46 14.61 -10.63
N GLN A 118 7.84 13.72 -9.87
CA GLN A 118 8.31 12.38 -9.81
C GLN A 118 8.10 11.73 -11.17
N LEU A 119 7.02 12.07 -11.82
CA LEU A 119 6.75 11.50 -13.11
C LEU A 119 7.75 12.03 -14.12
N ALA A 120 8.10 13.25 -14.00
CA ALA A 120 9.01 13.86 -14.92
C ALA A 120 10.35 13.16 -14.81
N ASP A 121 10.77 12.86 -13.63
CA ASP A 121 12.03 12.19 -13.44
C ASP A 121 11.99 10.83 -14.08
N ILE A 122 10.94 10.15 -13.96
CA ILE A 122 10.82 8.87 -14.55
C ILE A 122 10.89 8.96 -16.02
N VAL A 123 10.28 9.90 -16.55
CA VAL A 123 10.26 10.07 -17.94
C VAL A 123 11.62 10.36 -18.44
N GLN A 124 12.38 11.14 -17.73
CA GLN A 124 13.63 11.45 -18.17
C GLN A 124 14.46 10.27 -18.14
N GLY A 125 13.93 9.33 -17.68
CA GLY A 125 14.54 8.22 -17.77
C GLY A 125 15.73 7.85 -17.44
N LYS A 126 16.08 7.99 -16.97
CA LYS A 126 17.02 7.64 -16.59
C LYS A 126 17.03 6.36 -16.71
N PRO A 127 17.61 5.82 -17.25
CA PRO A 127 17.50 4.55 -17.57
C PRO A 127 17.97 3.86 -16.49
N TYR A 128 17.62 3.98 -15.65
CA TYR A 128 18.10 3.50 -14.68
C TYR A 128 17.96 2.23 -14.53
N GLU A 129 18.70 1.60 -14.09
CA GLU A 129 18.62 0.45 -13.87
C GLU A 129 17.91 0.21 -12.79
N ILE A 130 17.26 -0.67 -12.61
CA ILE A 130 16.48 -0.97 -11.59
C ILE A 130 17.25 -1.96 -10.83
N PRO A 131 17.92 -1.64 -9.85
CA PRO A 131 18.75 -2.55 -9.06
C PRO A 131 18.09 -3.85 -8.70
N CYS A 132 16.82 -3.80 -8.42
CA CYS A 132 16.15 -5.01 -8.05
C CYS A 132 16.15 -6.00 -9.16
N LEU A 133 15.91 -5.57 -10.31
CA LEU A 133 15.88 -6.45 -11.41
C LEU A 133 17.22 -7.05 -11.63
N SER A 134 18.21 -6.30 -11.48
CA SER A 134 19.50 -6.80 -11.68
C SER A 134 19.81 -7.83 -10.68
N ASN A 135 19.40 -7.65 -9.49
CA ASN A 135 19.67 -8.60 -8.50
C ASN A 135 18.87 -9.78 -8.69
N ILE A 136 17.76 -9.62 -9.26
CA ILE A 136 16.90 -10.64 -9.36
C ILE A 136 17.15 -11.58 -10.37
N GLU A 137 17.89 -11.33 -11.29
CA GLU A 137 18.09 -12.23 -12.19
C GLU A 137 18.20 -13.44 -11.55
N SER A 138 18.69 -13.50 -10.48
CA SER A 138 18.85 -14.70 -9.86
C SER A 138 17.69 -15.13 -9.13
N ARG A 139 16.89 -14.39 -8.79
CA ARG A 139 15.82 -14.89 -8.07
C ARG A 139 14.63 -14.48 -8.55
N ASP A 140 14.69 -13.89 -9.36
CA ASP A 140 13.58 -13.42 -9.85
C ASP A 140 12.42 -13.88 -9.68
N PHE A 141 12.14 -14.03 -9.50
CA PHE A 141 11.12 -14.26 -9.36
C PHE A 141 10.39 -13.98 -8.50
N LYS A 142 10.62 -14.05 -7.83
CA LYS A 142 10.03 -13.86 -6.86
C LYS A 142 9.31 -12.82 -6.86
N ILE A 143 9.41 -12.18 -7.41
CA ILE A 143 8.88 -11.06 -7.38
C ILE A 143 7.77 -11.14 -7.78
N THR A 144 7.46 -11.46 -8.10
CA THR A 144 6.41 -11.50 -8.51
C THR A 144 5.90 -11.51 -8.28
#